data_6a802afce5af23e00de7e90c7e8e2200
#
_entry.id   6a802afce5af23e00de7e90c7e8e2200
#
_cell.length_a   1.000
_cell.length_b   1.000
_cell.length_c   1.000
_cell.angle_alpha   90.00
_cell.angle_beta   90.00
_cell.angle_gamma   90.00
#
_symmetry.space_group_name_H-M   'P 1'
#
loop_
_entity.id
_entity.type
_entity.pdbx_description
1 polymer ?
#
loop_
_entity_poly.entity_id
_entity_poly.type
_entity_poly.pdbx_seq_one_letter_code
_entity_poly.pdbx_strand_id
1 'polypeptide(L)'
;YLVKRKSGAEIREQMNTLTLDNIDTLGDRLPKNKQAVIVSYMKKLVDNRQSKAQVNRILDLYAQFVEKDLSLPSTLLKMGPMLGLMGTLIPMGPALVGLSTGDIASMAYNMQVAFATTVVGLFSAAIGFVTKQTKNRWYTEDMSNLEFMADLLEEK
;
A
#
# COMPACT_ATOMS: atom_id res chain seq x y z
N TYR A 1 5.72 2.36 11.17
CA TYR A 1 5.33 0.97 11.47
C TYR A 1 4.81 0.83 12.91
N LEU A 2 5.62 1.19 13.91
CA LEU A 2 5.27 1.05 15.33
C LEU A 2 4.05 1.89 15.75
N VAL A 3 3.92 3.10 15.23
CA VAL A 3 2.77 3.98 15.50
C VAL A 3 1.48 3.38 14.94
N LYS A 4 1.50 2.86 13.71
CA LYS A 4 0.32 2.23 13.10
C LYS A 4 -0.07 0.92 13.81
N ARG A 5 0.88 0.17 14.35
CA ARG A 5 0.63 -1.05 15.11
C ARG A 5 -0.04 -0.75 16.46
N LYS A 6 0.39 0.29 17.17
CA LYS A 6 -0.25 0.71 18.45
C LYS A 6 -1.66 1.25 18.24
N SER A 7 -1.83 2.21 17.33
CA SER A 7 -3.17 2.75 17.05
C SER A 7 -4.12 1.72 16.45
N GLY A 8 -3.63 0.74 15.68
CA GLY A 8 -4.45 -0.35 15.17
C GLY A 8 -4.98 -1.28 16.26
N ALA A 9 -4.20 -1.57 17.30
CA ALA A 9 -4.68 -2.35 18.44
C ALA A 9 -5.76 -1.62 19.26
N GLU A 10 -5.55 -0.32 19.51
CA GLU A 10 -6.52 0.53 20.20
C GLU A 10 -7.83 0.68 19.41
N ILE A 11 -7.73 0.87 18.08
CA ILE A 11 -8.90 0.95 17.20
C ILE A 11 -9.66 -0.38 17.20
N ARG A 12 -8.98 -1.51 17.10
CA ARG A 12 -9.60 -2.84 17.13
C ARG A 12 -10.36 -3.09 18.44
N GLU A 13 -9.80 -2.71 19.58
CA GLU A 13 -10.44 -2.81 20.87
C GLU A 13 -11.71 -1.96 20.92
N GLN A 14 -11.65 -0.72 20.43
CA GLN A 14 -12.81 0.16 20.35
C GLN A 14 -13.89 -0.40 19.40
N MET A 15 -13.50 -0.97 18.26
CA MET A 15 -14.44 -1.59 17.33
C MET A 15 -15.14 -2.82 17.92
N ASN A 16 -14.43 -3.66 18.67
CA ASN A 16 -15.02 -4.83 19.33
C ASN A 16 -16.03 -4.49 20.42
N THR A 17 -15.95 -3.28 20.99
CA THR A 17 -16.88 -2.79 22.04
C THR A 17 -17.92 -1.82 21.48
N LEU A 18 -17.92 -1.57 20.17
CA LEU A 18 -18.83 -0.63 19.53
C LEU A 18 -20.24 -1.21 19.43
N THR A 19 -21.22 -0.44 19.88
CA THR A 19 -22.65 -0.74 19.82
C THR A 19 -23.43 0.50 19.39
N LEU A 20 -24.71 0.31 19.01
CA LEU A 20 -25.62 1.42 18.65
C LEU A 20 -25.70 2.52 19.74
N ASP A 21 -25.58 2.12 21.02
CA ASP A 21 -25.72 3.05 22.14
C ASP A 21 -24.48 3.92 22.37
N ASN A 22 -23.27 3.42 22.01
CA ASN A 22 -22.01 4.09 22.31
C ASN A 22 -21.31 4.72 21.10
N ILE A 23 -21.90 4.60 19.90
CA ILE A 23 -21.32 5.11 18.66
C ILE A 23 -21.11 6.64 18.68
N ASP A 24 -22.00 7.39 19.35
CA ASP A 24 -21.91 8.85 19.45
C ASP A 24 -20.69 9.33 20.27
N THR A 25 -20.26 8.52 21.24
CA THR A 25 -19.08 8.83 22.08
C THR A 25 -17.77 8.31 21.50
N LEU A 26 -17.83 7.62 20.36
CA LEU A 26 -16.64 7.06 19.72
C LEU A 26 -15.62 8.13 19.36
N GLY A 27 -16.06 9.31 18.90
CA GLY A 27 -15.18 10.43 18.55
C GLY A 27 -14.24 10.85 19.67
N ASP A 28 -14.66 10.75 20.93
CA ASP A 28 -13.87 11.10 22.12
C ASP A 28 -12.96 9.93 22.57
N ARG A 29 -13.32 8.71 22.25
CA ARG A 29 -12.58 7.49 22.60
C ARG A 29 -11.49 7.12 21.60
N LEU A 30 -11.55 7.66 20.37
CA LEU A 30 -10.54 7.41 19.36
C LEU A 30 -9.17 7.96 19.79
N PRO A 31 -8.07 7.26 19.47
CA PRO A 31 -6.74 7.71 19.82
C PRO A 31 -6.48 9.12 19.28
N LYS A 32 -5.98 10.01 20.14
CA LYS A 32 -5.67 11.42 19.78
C LYS A 32 -4.50 11.55 18.80
N ASN A 33 -3.96 10.42 18.33
CA ASN A 33 -2.83 10.40 17.42
C ASN A 33 -3.28 10.84 16.02
N LYS A 34 -3.08 12.11 15.70
CA LYS A 34 -3.37 12.74 14.40
C LYS A 34 -2.66 12.07 13.20
N GLN A 35 -1.68 11.20 13.46
CA GLN A 35 -0.92 10.47 12.42
C GLN A 35 -1.66 9.23 11.89
N ALA A 36 -2.70 8.76 12.54
CA ALA A 36 -3.54 7.68 12.03
C ALA A 36 -4.61 8.24 11.10
N VAL A 37 -4.41 8.09 9.80
CA VAL A 37 -5.33 8.59 8.76
C VAL A 37 -6.76 8.09 8.98
N ILE A 38 -6.92 6.81 9.35
CA ILE A 38 -8.23 6.20 9.63
C ILE A 38 -9.03 6.95 10.70
N VAL A 39 -8.39 7.45 11.77
CA VAL A 39 -9.06 8.21 12.83
C VAL A 39 -9.74 9.48 12.28
N SER A 40 -9.11 10.14 11.31
CA SER A 40 -9.70 11.30 10.64
C SER A 40 -10.97 10.93 9.86
N TYR A 41 -10.98 9.78 9.18
CA TYR A 41 -12.14 9.30 8.44
C TYR A 41 -13.25 8.81 9.36
N MET A 42 -12.92 8.10 10.46
CA MET A 42 -13.89 7.70 11.48
C MET A 42 -14.62 8.91 12.09
N LYS A 43 -13.88 9.98 12.43
CA LYS A 43 -14.50 11.23 12.92
C LYS A 43 -15.44 11.86 11.89
N LYS A 44 -15.02 11.92 10.62
CA LYS A 44 -15.87 12.43 9.55
C LYS A 44 -17.15 11.62 9.37
N LEU A 45 -17.11 10.29 9.54
CA LEU A 45 -18.31 9.45 9.50
C LEU A 45 -19.29 9.81 10.62
N VAL A 46 -18.81 9.94 11.85
CA VAL A 46 -19.65 10.33 13.00
C VAL A 46 -20.25 11.71 12.81
N ASP A 47 -19.44 12.69 12.34
CA ASP A 47 -19.89 14.07 12.14
C ASP A 47 -20.94 14.21 11.04
N ASN A 48 -20.90 13.33 10.01
CA ASN A 48 -21.79 13.37 8.84
C ASN A 48 -22.83 12.25 8.83
N ARG A 49 -23.10 11.62 9.95
CA ARG A 49 -23.99 10.46 10.10
C ARG A 49 -25.44 10.66 9.60
N GLN A 50 -25.91 11.92 9.54
CA GLN A 50 -27.27 12.24 9.14
C GLN A 50 -27.53 12.09 7.62
N SER A 51 -26.47 11.93 6.82
CA SER A 51 -26.59 11.83 5.37
C SER A 51 -25.88 10.59 4.84
N LYS A 52 -26.66 9.59 4.42
CA LYS A 52 -26.16 8.37 3.78
C LYS A 52 -25.25 8.67 2.56
N ALA A 53 -25.58 9.68 1.78
CA ALA A 53 -24.77 10.09 0.65
C ALA A 53 -23.38 10.60 1.08
N GLN A 54 -23.30 11.31 2.21
CA GLN A 54 -22.01 11.78 2.76
C GLN A 54 -21.20 10.63 3.37
N VAL A 55 -21.84 9.69 4.05
CA VAL A 55 -21.20 8.48 4.57
C VAL A 55 -20.55 7.69 3.43
N ASN A 56 -21.29 7.38 2.37
CA ASN A 56 -20.77 6.67 1.21
C ASN A 56 -19.60 7.44 0.55
N ARG A 57 -19.74 8.75 0.40
CA ARG A 57 -18.65 9.58 -0.14
C ARG A 57 -17.37 9.51 0.71
N ILE A 58 -17.50 9.43 2.03
CA ILE A 58 -16.33 9.33 2.94
C ILE A 58 -15.65 7.98 2.76
N LEU A 59 -16.40 6.88 2.62
CA LEU A 59 -15.86 5.55 2.31
C LEU A 59 -15.12 5.54 0.96
N ASP A 60 -15.72 6.13 -0.09
CA ASP A 60 -15.10 6.25 -1.41
C ASP A 60 -13.79 7.07 -1.35
N LEU A 61 -13.77 8.18 -0.61
CA LEU A 61 -12.57 8.99 -0.43
C LEU A 61 -11.46 8.22 0.29
N TYR A 62 -11.81 7.36 1.25
CA TYR A 62 -10.83 6.50 1.88
C TYR A 62 -10.29 5.44 0.92
N ALA A 63 -11.16 4.80 0.11
CA ALA A 63 -10.74 3.85 -0.92
C ALA A 63 -9.77 4.49 -1.93
N GLN A 64 -10.07 5.70 -2.41
CA GLN A 64 -9.18 6.46 -3.31
C GLN A 64 -7.83 6.79 -2.65
N PHE A 65 -7.84 7.16 -1.37
CA PHE A 65 -6.60 7.37 -0.61
C PHE A 65 -5.75 6.10 -0.55
N VAL A 66 -6.36 4.95 -0.26
CA VAL A 66 -5.68 3.64 -0.22
C VAL A 66 -5.08 3.29 -1.57
N GLU A 67 -5.84 3.44 -2.65
CA GLU A 67 -5.37 3.18 -4.01
C GLU A 67 -4.15 4.05 -4.36
N LYS A 68 -4.22 5.35 -4.04
CA LYS A 68 -3.11 6.29 -4.26
C LYS A 68 -1.86 5.91 -3.46
N ASP A 69 -2.01 5.53 -2.20
CA ASP A 69 -0.87 5.16 -1.34
C ASP A 69 -0.25 3.80 -1.74
N LEU A 70 -1.04 2.89 -2.32
CA LEU A 70 -0.59 1.62 -2.86
C LEU A 70 -0.03 1.72 -4.29
N SER A 71 -0.18 2.85 -4.97
CA SER A 71 0.26 3.01 -6.36
C SER A 71 1.77 2.88 -6.50
N LEU A 72 2.55 3.53 -5.63
CA LEU A 72 4.02 3.49 -5.67
C LEU A 72 4.59 2.06 -5.48
N PRO A 73 4.25 1.30 -4.41
CA PRO A 73 4.72 -0.07 -4.28
C PRO A 73 4.20 -0.98 -5.40
N SER A 74 3.00 -0.73 -5.93
CA SER A 74 2.48 -1.47 -7.10
C SER A 74 3.29 -1.20 -8.36
N THR A 75 3.71 0.04 -8.56
CA THR A 75 4.57 0.43 -9.69
C THR A 75 5.94 -0.24 -9.57
N LEU A 76 6.59 -0.18 -8.41
CA LEU A 76 7.87 -0.86 -8.17
C LEU A 76 7.79 -2.36 -8.45
N LEU A 77 6.71 -3.01 -7.98
CA LEU A 77 6.50 -4.43 -8.20
C LEU A 77 6.41 -4.79 -9.69
N LYS A 78 5.74 -3.96 -10.49
CA LYS A 78 5.55 -4.19 -11.93
C LYS A 78 6.76 -3.76 -12.75
N MET A 79 7.27 -2.56 -12.49
CA MET A 79 8.34 -1.95 -13.28
C MET A 79 9.73 -2.52 -12.98
N GLY A 80 9.97 -3.01 -11.75
CA GLY A 80 11.27 -3.58 -11.37
C GLY A 80 11.74 -4.69 -12.32
N PRO A 81 10.96 -5.76 -12.52
CA PRO A 81 11.34 -6.83 -13.45
C PRO A 81 11.43 -6.36 -14.91
N MET A 82 10.56 -5.44 -15.34
CA MET A 82 10.59 -4.91 -16.71
C MET A 82 11.89 -4.15 -16.98
N LEU A 83 12.30 -3.29 -16.06
CA LEU A 83 13.57 -2.55 -16.16
C LEU A 83 14.77 -3.50 -16.05
N GLY A 84 14.69 -4.53 -15.19
CA GLY A 84 15.70 -5.58 -15.09
C GLY A 84 15.88 -6.32 -16.42
N LEU A 85 14.78 -6.69 -17.11
CA LEU A 85 14.82 -7.33 -18.41
C LEU A 85 15.41 -6.42 -19.49
N MET A 86 15.01 -5.15 -19.54
CA MET A 86 15.62 -4.18 -20.46
C MET A 86 17.13 -4.05 -20.22
N GLY A 87 17.54 -4.04 -18.94
CA GLY A 87 18.95 -3.98 -18.55
C GLY A 87 19.76 -5.22 -18.95
N THR A 88 19.13 -6.36 -19.24
CA THR A 88 19.82 -7.51 -19.82
C THR A 88 19.92 -7.42 -21.35
N LEU A 89 18.86 -6.99 -22.00
CA LEU A 89 18.83 -6.94 -23.48
C LEU A 89 19.80 -5.91 -24.06
N ILE A 90 19.97 -4.76 -23.40
CA ILE A 90 20.86 -3.69 -23.87
C ILE A 90 22.32 -4.16 -23.99
N PRO A 91 22.97 -4.74 -22.95
CA PRO A 91 24.35 -5.18 -23.04
C PRO A 91 24.53 -6.50 -23.83
N MET A 92 23.46 -7.22 -24.13
CA MET A 92 23.53 -8.46 -24.95
C MET A 92 24.01 -8.19 -26.40
N GLY A 93 23.61 -7.09 -26.98
CA GLY A 93 24.09 -6.68 -28.32
C GLY A 93 25.63 -6.61 -28.40
N PRO A 94 26.27 -5.72 -27.60
CA PRO A 94 27.74 -5.68 -27.51
C PRO A 94 28.39 -6.99 -27.11
N ALA A 95 27.75 -7.80 -26.21
CA ALA A 95 28.29 -9.11 -25.84
C ALA A 95 28.38 -10.08 -27.06
N LEU A 96 27.36 -10.10 -27.91
CA LEU A 96 27.33 -10.91 -29.12
C LEU A 96 28.37 -10.44 -30.15
N VAL A 97 28.61 -9.12 -30.28
CA VAL A 97 29.66 -8.58 -31.11
C VAL A 97 31.04 -9.03 -30.59
N GLY A 98 31.29 -8.92 -29.26
CA GLY A 98 32.52 -9.41 -28.66
C GLY A 98 32.75 -10.89 -28.92
N LEU A 99 31.70 -11.71 -28.81
CA LEU A 99 31.80 -13.12 -29.18
C LEU A 99 32.17 -13.35 -30.64
N SER A 100 31.55 -12.65 -31.56
CA SER A 100 31.80 -12.80 -33.00
C SER A 100 33.20 -12.37 -33.43
N THR A 101 33.81 -11.41 -32.73
CA THR A 101 35.16 -10.90 -32.96
C THR A 101 36.24 -11.61 -32.16
N GLY A 102 35.87 -12.56 -31.30
CA GLY A 102 36.78 -13.27 -30.40
C GLY A 102 37.24 -12.43 -29.19
N ASP A 103 36.62 -11.28 -28.93
CA ASP A 103 36.88 -10.44 -27.76
C ASP A 103 36.05 -10.97 -26.55
N ILE A 104 36.57 -12.03 -25.93
CA ILE A 104 35.97 -12.69 -24.81
C ILE A 104 35.90 -11.77 -23.56
N ALA A 105 36.84 -10.85 -23.41
CA ALA A 105 36.84 -9.93 -22.28
C ALA A 105 35.66 -8.93 -22.36
N SER A 106 35.43 -8.33 -23.53
CA SER A 106 34.28 -7.46 -23.78
C SER A 106 32.95 -8.20 -23.61
N MET A 107 32.86 -9.41 -24.15
CA MET A 107 31.67 -10.28 -23.95
C MET A 107 31.39 -10.53 -22.46
N ALA A 108 32.39 -10.95 -21.68
CA ALA A 108 32.25 -11.24 -20.26
C ALA A 108 31.82 -10.02 -19.45
N TYR A 109 32.39 -8.86 -19.75
CA TYR A 109 32.01 -7.60 -19.09
C TYR A 109 30.54 -7.24 -19.34
N ASN A 110 30.07 -7.29 -20.58
CA ASN A 110 28.68 -6.99 -20.92
C ASN A 110 27.69 -7.98 -20.30
N MET A 111 28.05 -9.26 -20.21
CA MET A 111 27.24 -10.26 -19.51
C MET A 111 27.17 -9.98 -18.00
N GLN A 112 28.27 -9.55 -17.37
CA GLN A 112 28.28 -9.18 -15.96
C GLN A 112 27.33 -7.98 -15.69
N VAL A 113 27.33 -6.97 -16.57
CA VAL A 113 26.41 -5.83 -16.49
C VAL A 113 24.96 -6.29 -16.61
N ALA A 114 24.67 -7.19 -17.56
CA ALA A 114 23.33 -7.75 -17.75
C ALA A 114 22.81 -8.46 -16.50
N PHE A 115 23.62 -9.29 -15.86
CA PHE A 115 23.23 -9.98 -14.62
C PHE A 115 23.01 -9.01 -13.46
N ALA A 116 23.90 -8.02 -13.29
CA ALA A 116 23.79 -7.04 -12.22
C ALA A 116 22.46 -6.24 -12.31
N THR A 117 22.07 -5.80 -13.51
CA THR A 117 20.83 -5.03 -13.72
C THR A 117 19.58 -5.87 -13.43
N THR A 118 19.58 -7.15 -13.76
CA THR A 118 18.49 -8.09 -13.42
C THR A 118 18.32 -8.20 -11.91
N VAL A 119 19.43 -8.39 -11.18
CA VAL A 119 19.39 -8.51 -9.70
C VAL A 119 18.81 -7.25 -9.08
N VAL A 120 19.24 -6.07 -9.52
CA VAL A 120 18.72 -4.78 -9.03
C VAL A 120 17.21 -4.63 -9.33
N GLY A 121 16.78 -5.00 -10.53
CA GLY A 121 15.37 -4.96 -10.93
C GLY A 121 14.50 -5.87 -10.08
N LEU A 122 14.93 -7.11 -9.85
CA LEU A 122 14.22 -8.08 -9.01
C LEU A 122 14.20 -7.66 -7.54
N PHE A 123 15.29 -7.11 -7.02
CA PHE A 123 15.35 -6.61 -5.65
C PHE A 123 14.38 -5.44 -5.43
N SER A 124 14.31 -4.53 -6.37
CA SER A 124 13.33 -3.42 -6.34
C SER A 124 11.90 -3.92 -6.34
N ALA A 125 11.59 -4.94 -7.14
CA ALA A 125 10.28 -5.60 -7.16
C ALA A 125 9.95 -6.29 -5.84
N ALA A 126 10.92 -6.96 -5.20
CA ALA A 126 10.74 -7.61 -3.92
C ALA A 126 10.38 -6.59 -2.81
N ILE A 127 11.05 -5.43 -2.77
CA ILE A 127 10.70 -4.35 -1.85
C ILE A 127 9.27 -3.85 -2.11
N GLY A 128 8.90 -3.63 -3.37
CA GLY A 128 7.55 -3.23 -3.77
C GLY A 128 6.49 -4.24 -3.32
N PHE A 129 6.76 -5.53 -3.51
CA PHE A 129 5.88 -6.63 -3.12
C PHE A 129 5.62 -6.65 -1.61
N VAL A 130 6.67 -6.69 -0.79
CA VAL A 130 6.55 -6.76 0.67
C VAL A 130 5.84 -5.51 1.21
N THR A 131 6.18 -4.34 0.69
CA THR A 131 5.55 -3.08 1.10
C THR A 131 4.06 -3.06 0.74
N LYS A 132 3.72 -3.44 -0.49
CA LYS A 132 2.32 -3.52 -0.95
C LYS A 132 1.51 -4.50 -0.11
N GLN A 133 2.01 -5.70 0.09
CA GLN A 133 1.31 -6.75 0.85
C GLN A 133 1.04 -6.32 2.29
N THR A 134 2.04 -5.73 2.95
CA THR A 134 1.90 -5.26 4.33
C THR A 134 0.89 -4.12 4.44
N LYS A 135 0.97 -3.12 3.56
CA LYS A 135 0.03 -1.99 3.54
C LYS A 135 -1.39 -2.44 3.19
N ASN A 136 -1.55 -3.29 2.19
CA ASN A 136 -2.85 -3.79 1.76
C ASN A 136 -3.60 -4.48 2.89
N ARG A 137 -2.92 -5.33 3.66
CA ARG A 137 -3.51 -6.01 4.82
C ARG A 137 -4.03 -5.01 5.86
N TRP A 138 -3.29 -3.93 6.12
CA TRP A 138 -3.73 -2.90 7.07
C TRP A 138 -4.94 -2.11 6.55
N TYR A 139 -4.92 -1.74 5.27
CA TYR A 139 -6.01 -0.98 4.67
C TYR A 139 -7.29 -1.78 4.53
N THR A 140 -7.20 -3.09 4.30
CA THR A 140 -8.36 -3.98 4.31
C THR A 140 -9.02 -4.02 5.69
N GLU A 141 -8.23 -4.11 6.76
CA GLU A 141 -8.76 -4.06 8.14
C GLU A 141 -9.37 -2.68 8.44
N ASP A 142 -8.68 -1.60 8.08
CA ASP A 142 -9.15 -0.23 8.27
C ASP A 142 -10.49 0.00 7.52
N MET A 143 -10.63 -0.50 6.28
CA MET A 143 -11.85 -0.37 5.47
C MET A 143 -13.02 -1.14 6.09
N SER A 144 -12.79 -2.37 6.52
CA SER A 144 -13.80 -3.18 7.22
C SER A 144 -14.33 -2.48 8.48
N ASN A 145 -13.45 -1.82 9.24
CA ASN A 145 -13.86 -1.04 10.42
C ASN A 145 -14.71 0.19 10.04
N LEU A 146 -14.39 0.87 8.95
CA LEU A 146 -15.16 2.02 8.46
C LEU A 146 -16.54 1.61 7.94
N GLU A 147 -16.61 0.49 7.20
CA GLU A 147 -17.87 -0.08 6.71
C GLU A 147 -18.77 -0.49 7.87
N PHE A 148 -18.23 -1.21 8.85
CA PHE A 148 -18.96 -1.59 10.06
C PHE A 148 -19.53 -0.37 10.81
N MET A 149 -18.74 0.70 10.93
CA MET A 149 -19.23 1.95 11.52
C MET A 149 -20.34 2.59 10.69
N ALA A 150 -20.22 2.57 9.37
CA ALA A 150 -21.22 3.13 8.48
C ALA A 150 -22.56 2.37 8.60
N ASP A 151 -22.52 1.04 8.65
CA ASP A 151 -23.68 0.18 8.84
C ASP A 151 -24.39 0.47 10.17
N LEU A 152 -23.63 0.57 11.28
CA LEU A 152 -24.19 0.92 12.59
C LEU A 152 -24.83 2.33 12.63
N LEU A 153 -24.28 3.27 11.85
CA LEU A 153 -24.85 4.62 11.76
C LEU A 153 -26.15 4.64 10.92
N GLU A 154 -26.32 3.69 9.99
CA GLU A 154 -27.55 3.55 9.20
C GLU A 154 -28.69 2.86 9.99
N GLU A 155 -28.35 1.97 10.93
CA GLU A 155 -29.33 1.28 11.77
C GLU A 155 -29.93 2.16 12.88
N LYS A 156 -29.29 3.30 13.20
CA LYS A 156 -29.71 4.22 14.27
C LYS A 156 -30.62 5.33 13.76
#